data_97e5d3dad89ad817b8d695d6d7fab647
#
_entry.id   97e5d3dad89ad817b8d695d6d7fab647
#
_cell.length_a   1.000
_cell.length_b   1.000
_cell.length_c   1.000
_cell.angle_alpha   90.00
_cell.angle_beta   90.00
_cell.angle_gamma   90.00
#
_symmetry.space_group_name_H-M   'P 1'
#
loop_
_entity.id
_entity.type
_entity.pdbx_description
1 polymer ?
#
loop_
_entity_poly.entity_id
_entity_poly.type
_entity_poly.pdbx_seq_one_letter_code
_entity_poly.pdbx_strand_id
1 'polypeptide(L)' 'MLDFGKWIVEVAVNGVKSGSFDRAWAAMQLGNHYSRDRITAEDIARFDEEMNEFEAKMNKADNTEIYEEVI' A
#
# COMPACT_ATOMS: atom_id res chain seq x y z
N MET A 1 -18.00 10.69 -12.90
CA MET A 1 -16.73 10.61 -13.62
C MET A 1 -15.71 9.83 -12.80
N LEU A 2 -14.99 8.93 -13.42
CA LEU A 2 -14.01 8.11 -12.70
C LEU A 2 -12.78 8.93 -12.32
N ASP A 3 -12.40 8.87 -11.04
CA ASP A 3 -11.17 9.48 -10.56
C ASP A 3 -10.05 8.45 -10.72
N PHE A 4 -9.23 8.63 -11.73
CA PHE A 4 -8.16 7.68 -12.05
C PHE A 4 -7.18 7.50 -10.88
N GLY A 5 -6.79 8.60 -10.23
CA GLY A 5 -5.86 8.53 -9.10
C GLY A 5 -6.41 7.69 -7.95
N LYS A 6 -7.66 7.92 -7.60
CA LYS A 6 -8.32 7.16 -6.56
C LYS A 6 -8.42 5.68 -6.94
N TRP A 7 -8.81 5.41 -8.18
CA TRP A 7 -8.97 4.05 -8.67
C TRP A 7 -7.65 3.28 -8.66
N ILE A 8 -6.59 3.88 -9.19
CA ILE A 8 -5.31 3.17 -9.30
C ILE A 8 -4.68 2.93 -7.93
N VAL A 9 -4.88 3.86 -6.98
CA VAL A 9 -4.41 3.65 -5.61
C VAL A 9 -5.15 2.47 -4.97
N GLU A 10 -6.44 2.38 -5.14
CA GLU A 10 -7.21 1.26 -4.62
C GLU A 10 -6.76 -0.08 -5.22
N VAL A 11 -6.51 -0.11 -6.53
CA VAL A 11 -6.00 -1.30 -7.18
C VAL A 11 -4.64 -1.70 -6.61
N ALA A 12 -3.75 -0.72 -6.42
CA ALA A 12 -2.42 -0.95 -5.87
C ALA A 12 -2.50 -1.49 -4.43
N VAL A 13 -3.30 -0.85 -3.59
CA VAL A 13 -3.47 -1.26 -2.20
C VAL A 13 -4.04 -2.68 -2.12
N ASN A 14 -5.10 -2.94 -2.86
CA ASN A 14 -5.75 -4.25 -2.85
C ASN A 14 -4.83 -5.33 -3.39
N GLY A 15 -4.04 -5.04 -4.41
CA GLY A 15 -3.09 -5.99 -4.97
C GLY A 15 -2.00 -6.37 -3.99
N VAL A 16 -1.48 -5.41 -3.23
CA VAL A 16 -0.48 -5.69 -2.21
C VAL A 16 -1.09 -6.50 -1.07
N LYS A 17 -2.26 -6.09 -0.59
CA LYS A 17 -2.94 -6.80 0.51
C LYS A 17 -3.29 -8.24 0.15
N SER A 18 -3.64 -8.50 -1.10
CA SER A 18 -4.00 -9.84 -1.56
C SER A 18 -2.78 -10.70 -1.93
N GLY A 19 -1.59 -10.11 -1.96
CA GLY A 19 -0.38 -10.82 -2.34
C GLY A 19 -0.16 -10.94 -3.85
N SER A 20 -0.94 -10.21 -4.66
CA SER A 20 -0.79 -10.25 -6.12
C SER A 20 0.50 -9.61 -6.58
N PHE A 21 0.99 -8.60 -5.86
CA PHE A 21 2.29 -7.97 -6.13
C PHE A 21 2.77 -7.31 -4.85
N ASP A 22 4.07 -6.97 -4.79
CA ASP A 22 4.64 -6.40 -3.59
C ASP A 22 4.52 -4.86 -3.57
N ARG A 23 4.76 -4.29 -2.39
CA ARG A 23 4.67 -2.85 -2.18
C ARG A 23 5.65 -2.07 -3.07
N ALA A 24 6.87 -2.57 -3.22
CA ALA A 24 7.88 -1.88 -4.01
C ALA A 24 7.48 -1.78 -5.47
N TRP A 25 6.94 -2.87 -6.02
CA TRP A 25 6.47 -2.88 -7.41
C TRP A 25 5.30 -1.92 -7.58
N ALA A 26 4.33 -1.96 -6.66
CA ALA A 26 3.17 -1.07 -6.71
C ALA A 26 3.59 0.40 -6.61
N ALA A 27 4.54 0.72 -5.72
CA ALA A 27 5.05 2.08 -5.58
C ALA A 27 5.72 2.56 -6.86
N MET A 28 6.47 1.68 -7.53
CA MET A 28 7.11 2.02 -8.79
C MET A 28 6.07 2.34 -9.87
N GLN A 29 5.01 1.56 -9.95
CA GLN A 29 3.94 1.82 -10.91
C GLN A 29 3.25 3.16 -10.66
N LEU A 30 2.97 3.46 -9.39
CA LEU A 30 2.38 4.75 -9.03
C LEU A 30 3.34 5.89 -9.35
N GLY A 31 4.64 5.71 -9.09
CA GLY A 31 5.64 6.70 -9.44
C GLY A 31 5.68 7.00 -10.93
N ASN A 32 5.52 5.97 -11.77
CA ASN A 32 5.45 6.14 -13.22
C ASN A 32 4.23 6.97 -13.62
N HIS A 33 3.08 6.72 -13.01
CA HIS A 33 1.89 7.53 -13.28
C HIS A 33 2.05 8.96 -12.81
N TYR A 34 2.68 9.13 -11.65
CA TYR A 34 2.94 10.46 -11.09
C TYR A 34 3.84 11.28 -12.02
N SER A 35 4.90 10.67 -12.55
CA SER A 35 5.83 11.36 -13.44
C SER A 35 5.20 11.77 -14.77
N ARG A 36 4.07 11.14 -15.12
CA ARG A 36 3.30 11.45 -16.33
C ARG A 36 2.08 12.33 -16.04
N ASP A 37 2.01 12.91 -14.85
CA ASP A 37 0.92 13.79 -14.42
C ASP A 37 -0.45 13.13 -14.43
N ARG A 38 -0.50 11.81 -14.26
CA ARG A 38 -1.77 11.08 -14.23
C ARG A 38 -2.37 10.99 -12.83
N ILE A 39 -1.52 11.10 -11.81
CA ILE A 39 -1.94 11.10 -10.41
C ILE A 39 -1.18 12.22 -9.68
N THR A 40 -1.61 12.51 -8.46
CA THR A 40 -1.03 13.61 -7.67
C THR A 40 -0.14 13.07 -6.55
N ALA A 41 0.63 13.96 -5.93
CA ALA A 41 1.43 13.62 -4.76
C ALA A 41 0.54 13.13 -3.61
N GLU A 42 -0.68 13.67 -3.51
CA GLU A 42 -1.64 13.24 -2.50
C GLU A 42 -2.05 11.78 -2.69
N ASP A 43 -2.19 11.35 -3.94
CA ASP A 43 -2.51 9.96 -4.25
C ASP A 43 -1.41 9.02 -3.76
N ILE A 44 -0.15 9.41 -3.98
CA ILE A 44 1.00 8.61 -3.53
C ILE A 44 1.06 8.58 -2.01
N ALA A 45 0.83 9.72 -1.36
CA ALA A 45 0.82 9.80 0.10
C ALA A 45 -0.27 8.89 0.69
N ARG A 46 -1.42 8.84 0.05
CA ARG A 46 -2.51 7.97 0.49
C ARG A 46 -2.14 6.49 0.37
N PHE A 47 -1.47 6.13 -0.72
CA PHE A 47 -0.97 4.76 -0.88
C PHE A 47 0.02 4.40 0.23
N ASP A 48 0.98 5.27 0.50
CA ASP A 48 1.96 5.05 1.57
C ASP A 48 1.30 4.90 2.93
N GLU A 49 0.32 5.74 3.23
CA GLU A 49 -0.41 5.68 4.48
C GLU A 49 -1.13 4.35 4.64
N GLU A 50 -1.82 3.91 3.60
CA GLU A 50 -2.50 2.62 3.60
C GLU A 50 -1.55 1.46 3.80
N MET A 51 -0.41 1.50 3.14
CA MET A 51 0.60 0.45 3.26
C MET A 51 1.24 0.44 4.65
N ASN A 52 1.51 1.61 5.21
CA ASN A 52 2.06 1.71 6.55
C ASN A 52 1.09 1.15 7.59
N GLU A 53 -0.19 1.44 7.45
CA GLU A 53 -1.21 0.88 8.34
C GLU A 53 -1.30 -0.63 8.22
N PHE A 54 -1.25 -1.13 6.98
CA PHE A 54 -1.30 -2.57 6.74
C PHE A 54 -0.11 -3.28 7.37
N GLU A 55 1.09 -2.75 7.17
CA GLU A 55 2.32 -3.32 7.73
C GLU A 55 2.33 -3.25 9.26
N ALA A 56 1.82 -2.16 9.83
CA ALA A 56 1.74 -2.01 11.27
C ALA A 56 0.83 -3.07 11.89
N LYS A 57 -0.28 -3.37 11.23
CA LYS A 57 -1.19 -4.41 11.71
C LYS A 57 -0.55 -5.80 11.64
N MET A 58 0.18 -6.07 10.57
CA MET A 58 0.88 -7.35 10.42
C MET A 58 1.99 -7.51 11.45
N ASN A 59 2.78 -6.47 11.65
CA ASN A 59 3.86 -6.48 12.62
C ASN A 59 3.35 -6.66 14.04
N LYS A 60 2.23 -6.01 14.35
CA LYS A 60 1.62 -6.12 15.66
C LYS A 60 1.13 -7.55 15.93
N ALA A 61 0.54 -8.18 14.92
CA ALA A 61 0.10 -9.56 15.04
C ALA A 61 1.28 -10.50 15.24
N ASP A 62 2.36 -10.30 14.47
CA ASP A 62 3.57 -11.09 14.60
C ASP A 62 4.20 -10.93 15.97
N ASN A 63 4.26 -9.70 16.47
CA ASN A 63 4.81 -9.43 17.79
C ASN A 63 3.98 -10.11 18.89
N THR A 64 2.68 -10.13 18.74
CA THR A 64 1.79 -10.79 19.68
C THR A 64 2.06 -12.31 19.72
N GLU A 65 2.24 -12.91 18.58
CA GLU A 65 2.55 -14.34 18.47
C GLU A 65 3.88 -14.68 19.14
N ILE A 66 4.90 -13.88 18.85
CA ILE A 66 6.23 -14.08 19.47
C ILE A 66 6.14 -13.94 20.96
N TYR A 67 5.36 -12.99 21.44
CA TYR A 67 5.19 -12.76 22.85
C TYR A 67 4.57 -13.97 23.55
N GLU A 68 3.60 -14.57 22.95
CA GLU A 68 2.93 -15.74 23.48
C GLU A 68 3.86 -16.94 23.54
N GLU A 69 4.72 -17.10 22.57
CA GLU A 69 5.69 -18.20 22.54
C GLU A 69 6.72 -18.09 23.65
N VAL A 70 7.11 -16.87 24.00
CA VAL A 70 8.10 -16.62 25.02
C VAL A 70 7.54 -16.93 26.41
N ILE A 71 6.28 -16.67 26.58
CA ILE A 71 5.60 -16.87 27.85
C ILE A 71 5.21 -18.35 28.02
#